data_8c1b348d092b280edbc9838771685c86
#
_entry.id   8c1b348d092b280edbc9838771685c86
#
_cell.length_a   1.000
_cell.length_b   1.000
_cell.length_c   1.000
_cell.angle_alpha   90.00
_cell.angle_beta   90.00
_cell.angle_gamma   90.00
#
_symmetry.space_group_name_H-M   'P 1'
#
loop_
_entity.id
_entity.type
_entity.pdbx_description
1 polymer ?
#
loop_
_entity_poly.entity_id
_entity_poly.type
_entity_poly.pdbx_seq_one_letter_code
_entity_poly.pdbx_strand_id
1 'polypeptide(L)'
;QRAVLNFPISGRPMPPAFVQALALVKASAAVVNAHLGQLDRARADAIVEAATAIAGGSHDEQFPVDRYQTGSGTSSNMNANEVIAHVAAAASGLPIHPNDHVNLGQSSNDVIPSALRVMALVGAKNDLLPALRHLRKSIDKRGKALSKVVKTGRTHLMDAMPLTVAQEFGAWSAQLDSAQARIEDSLKRVRRLPIGGTAIGTGINAHPKFGKGVAKALSAATGAKFEQAANTFEGLAAQDDLVELSG
;
A
#
# COMPACT_ATOMS: atom_id res chain seq x y z
N GLN A 1 -0.45 -23.46 3.71
CA GLN A 1 -0.48 -24.62 2.79
C GLN A 1 -1.87 -24.87 2.22
N ARG A 2 -2.96 -24.88 3.03
CA ARG A 2 -4.33 -25.10 2.56
C ARG A 2 -4.74 -24.11 1.45
N ALA A 3 -4.46 -22.81 1.61
CA ALA A 3 -4.79 -21.80 0.62
C ALA A 3 -4.02 -22.01 -0.69
N VAL A 4 -2.75 -22.40 -0.63
CA VAL A 4 -1.93 -22.72 -1.82
C VAL A 4 -2.51 -23.89 -2.59
N LEU A 5 -3.01 -24.91 -1.89
CA LEU A 5 -3.62 -26.08 -2.51
C LEU A 5 -5.01 -25.81 -3.10
N ASN A 6 -5.77 -24.90 -2.45
CA ASN A 6 -7.14 -24.56 -2.88
C ASN A 6 -7.20 -23.58 -4.06
N PHE A 7 -6.16 -22.78 -4.25
CA PHE A 7 -6.14 -21.71 -5.26
C PHE A 7 -4.90 -21.77 -6.17
N PRO A 8 -4.61 -22.90 -6.85
CA PRO A 8 -3.51 -22.99 -7.81
C PRO A 8 -3.93 -22.43 -9.17
N ILE A 9 -4.19 -21.11 -9.25
CA ILE A 9 -4.85 -20.51 -10.42
C ILE A 9 -3.84 -19.91 -11.38
N SER A 10 -3.00 -18.98 -10.95
CA SER A 10 -2.04 -18.28 -11.82
C SER A 10 -0.57 -18.67 -11.58
N GLY A 11 -0.27 -19.28 -10.46
CA GLY A 11 1.10 -19.54 -10.01
C GLY A 11 1.87 -18.26 -9.68
N ARG A 12 1.19 -17.13 -9.55
CA ARG A 12 1.80 -15.83 -9.23
C ARG A 12 1.42 -15.41 -7.82
N PRO A 13 2.37 -15.28 -6.90
CA PRO A 13 2.11 -14.81 -5.54
C PRO A 13 1.71 -13.33 -5.53
N MET A 14 1.28 -12.86 -4.36
CA MET A 14 1.04 -11.42 -4.14
C MET A 14 2.33 -10.64 -4.38
N PRO A 15 2.24 -9.40 -4.92
CA PRO A 15 3.42 -8.56 -5.11
C PRO A 15 4.16 -8.32 -3.78
N PRO A 16 5.52 -8.33 -3.76
CA PRO A 16 6.29 -8.06 -2.55
C PRO A 16 5.88 -6.75 -1.85
N ALA A 17 5.62 -5.69 -2.60
CA ALA A 17 5.16 -4.42 -2.05
C ALA A 17 3.84 -4.55 -1.26
N PHE A 18 2.94 -5.47 -1.65
CA PHE A 18 1.72 -5.74 -0.89
C PHE A 18 2.02 -6.47 0.42
N VAL A 19 2.90 -7.48 0.37
CA VAL A 19 3.34 -8.23 1.57
C VAL A 19 4.00 -7.29 2.57
N GLN A 20 4.87 -6.40 2.09
CA GLN A 20 5.56 -5.40 2.91
C GLN A 20 4.57 -4.42 3.55
N ALA A 21 3.58 -3.93 2.80
CA ALA A 21 2.52 -3.06 3.32
C ALA A 21 1.66 -3.78 4.36
N LEU A 22 1.32 -5.05 4.12
CA LEU A 22 0.57 -5.87 5.05
C LEU A 22 1.36 -6.07 6.36
N ALA A 23 2.65 -6.35 6.27
CA ALA A 23 3.54 -6.46 7.42
C ALA A 23 3.63 -5.14 8.21
N LEU A 24 3.70 -3.98 7.56
CA LEU A 24 3.64 -2.66 8.22
C LEU A 24 2.33 -2.45 8.98
N VAL A 25 1.20 -2.87 8.43
CA VAL A 25 -0.09 -2.84 9.13
C VAL A 25 -0.03 -3.70 10.38
N LYS A 26 0.53 -4.92 10.30
CA LYS A 26 0.66 -5.83 11.44
C LYS A 26 1.59 -5.29 12.53
N ALA A 27 2.75 -4.76 12.17
CA ALA A 27 3.66 -4.10 13.10
C ALA A 27 2.97 -2.93 13.83
N SER A 28 2.28 -2.07 13.07
CA SER A 28 1.55 -0.93 13.62
C SER A 28 0.43 -1.36 14.56
N ALA A 29 -0.30 -2.43 14.21
CA ALA A 29 -1.36 -3.00 15.04
C ALA A 29 -0.81 -3.54 16.37
N ALA A 30 0.32 -4.25 16.35
CA ALA A 30 0.96 -4.76 17.56
C ALA A 30 1.42 -3.64 18.51
N VAL A 31 2.07 -2.59 17.97
CA VAL A 31 2.45 -1.39 18.74
C VAL A 31 1.23 -0.78 19.44
N VAL A 32 0.13 -0.62 18.71
CA VAL A 32 -1.09 0.02 19.23
C VAL A 32 -1.79 -0.87 20.27
N ASN A 33 -1.89 -2.17 20.01
CA ASN A 33 -2.49 -3.10 20.97
C ASN A 33 -1.70 -3.15 22.29
N ALA A 34 -0.36 -3.09 22.24
CA ALA A 34 0.45 -2.97 23.45
C ALA A 34 0.19 -1.64 24.19
N HIS A 35 0.14 -0.52 23.45
CA HIS A 35 -0.14 0.78 24.05
C HIS A 35 -1.54 0.86 24.68
N LEU A 36 -2.50 0.15 24.13
CA LEU A 36 -3.88 0.07 24.65
C LEU A 36 -4.07 -1.00 25.73
N GLY A 37 -3.00 -1.71 26.12
CA GLY A 37 -3.05 -2.76 27.12
C GLY A 37 -3.80 -4.03 26.67
N GLN A 38 -3.99 -4.22 25.36
CA GLN A 38 -4.67 -5.38 24.78
C GLN A 38 -3.69 -6.54 24.48
N LEU A 39 -2.40 -6.23 24.31
CA LEU A 39 -1.32 -7.19 24.07
C LEU A 39 -0.18 -6.89 25.03
N ASP A 40 0.41 -7.91 25.62
CA ASP A 40 1.58 -7.71 26.48
C ASP A 40 2.79 -7.22 25.67
N ARG A 41 3.65 -6.45 26.33
CA ARG A 41 4.74 -5.75 25.69
C ARG A 41 5.76 -6.68 25.02
N ALA A 42 6.08 -7.80 25.67
CA ALA A 42 7.11 -8.72 25.17
C ALA A 42 6.67 -9.39 23.86
N ARG A 43 5.41 -9.83 23.77
CA ARG A 43 4.85 -10.38 22.52
C ARG A 43 4.73 -9.30 21.45
N ALA A 44 4.29 -8.10 21.83
CA ALA A 44 4.17 -7.00 20.88
C ALA A 44 5.52 -6.65 20.26
N ASP A 45 6.58 -6.51 21.04
CA ASP A 45 7.92 -6.20 20.56
C ASP A 45 8.44 -7.29 19.61
N ALA A 46 8.24 -8.57 19.94
CA ALA A 46 8.61 -9.69 19.06
C ALA A 46 7.83 -9.67 17.73
N ILE A 47 6.53 -9.37 17.76
CA ILE A 47 5.71 -9.23 16.54
C ILE A 47 6.18 -8.04 15.70
N VAL A 48 6.48 -6.91 16.32
CA VAL A 48 6.96 -5.71 15.63
C VAL A 48 8.30 -5.98 14.94
N GLU A 49 9.24 -6.65 15.62
CA GLU A 49 10.53 -7.01 15.03
C GLU A 49 10.36 -7.92 13.82
N ALA A 50 9.61 -9.01 13.94
CA ALA A 50 9.35 -9.95 12.85
C ALA A 50 8.64 -9.28 11.67
N ALA A 51 7.57 -8.51 11.94
CA ALA A 51 6.83 -7.82 10.90
C ALA A 51 7.65 -6.72 10.22
N THR A 52 8.54 -6.03 10.94
CA THR A 52 9.45 -5.03 10.37
C THR A 52 10.49 -5.68 9.46
N ALA A 53 11.04 -6.85 9.82
CA ALA A 53 11.93 -7.61 8.96
C ALA A 53 11.24 -8.02 7.64
N ILE A 54 10.01 -8.50 7.72
CA ILE A 54 9.19 -8.85 6.54
C ILE A 54 8.88 -7.60 5.71
N ALA A 55 8.56 -6.47 6.34
CA ALA A 55 8.36 -5.21 5.63
C ALA A 55 9.63 -4.71 4.91
N GLY A 56 10.81 -5.13 5.39
CA GLY A 56 12.11 -4.90 4.74
C GLY A 56 12.45 -5.90 3.64
N GLY A 57 11.55 -6.84 3.30
CA GLY A 57 11.74 -7.83 2.25
C GLY A 57 12.35 -9.16 2.72
N SER A 58 12.43 -9.42 4.03
CA SER A 58 12.83 -10.72 4.54
C SER A 58 11.69 -11.74 4.41
N HIS A 59 12.02 -12.99 4.15
CA HIS A 59 11.06 -14.10 4.10
C HIS A 59 10.03 -14.03 2.96
N ASP A 60 10.32 -13.33 1.86
CA ASP A 60 9.39 -13.19 0.71
C ASP A 60 8.94 -14.56 0.16
N GLU A 61 9.81 -15.59 0.22
CA GLU A 61 9.53 -16.97 -0.19
C GLU A 61 8.46 -17.66 0.66
N GLN A 62 8.14 -17.12 1.83
CA GLN A 62 7.10 -17.65 2.73
C GLN A 62 5.68 -17.14 2.38
N PHE A 63 5.54 -16.37 1.28
CA PHE A 63 4.26 -15.82 0.82
C PHE A 63 3.81 -16.40 -0.54
N PRO A 64 3.63 -17.73 -0.63
CA PRO A 64 3.34 -18.41 -1.90
C PRO A 64 1.86 -18.35 -2.32
N VAL A 65 0.99 -17.72 -1.54
CA VAL A 65 -0.46 -17.65 -1.84
C VAL A 65 -0.69 -16.90 -3.14
N ASP A 66 -1.46 -17.53 -4.06
CA ASP A 66 -1.79 -16.96 -5.36
C ASP A 66 -2.57 -15.64 -5.20
N ARG A 67 -2.33 -14.69 -6.09
CA ARG A 67 -3.06 -13.42 -6.11
C ARG A 67 -4.56 -13.60 -6.41
N TYR A 68 -4.93 -14.63 -7.13
CA TYR A 68 -6.32 -15.06 -7.33
C TYR A 68 -6.72 -16.02 -6.21
N GLN A 69 -7.38 -15.48 -5.21
CA GLN A 69 -7.84 -16.15 -4.00
C GLN A 69 -9.25 -15.70 -3.65
N THR A 70 -9.72 -15.93 -2.41
CA THR A 70 -11.00 -15.36 -1.95
C THR A 70 -11.00 -13.84 -2.07
N GLY A 71 -12.13 -13.24 -2.48
CA GLY A 71 -12.25 -11.80 -2.70
C GLY A 71 -11.90 -10.92 -1.49
N SER A 72 -12.05 -11.45 -0.27
CA SER A 72 -11.68 -10.77 0.97
C SER A 72 -10.16 -10.74 1.24
N GLY A 73 -9.34 -11.47 0.46
CA GLY A 73 -7.90 -11.59 0.69
C GLY A 73 -7.52 -12.34 1.97
N THR A 74 -8.44 -13.10 2.56
CA THR A 74 -8.24 -13.80 3.84
C THR A 74 -7.02 -14.72 3.81
N SER A 75 -6.76 -15.40 2.71
CA SER A 75 -5.61 -16.29 2.57
C SER A 75 -4.28 -15.55 2.74
N SER A 76 -4.13 -14.37 2.15
CA SER A 76 -2.94 -13.53 2.33
C SER A 76 -2.84 -12.98 3.75
N ASN A 77 -3.95 -12.53 4.35
CA ASN A 77 -3.95 -12.06 5.73
C ASN A 77 -3.50 -13.16 6.71
N MET A 78 -4.05 -14.36 6.55
CA MET A 78 -3.68 -15.51 7.40
C MET A 78 -2.24 -15.95 7.16
N ASN A 79 -1.78 -15.96 5.92
CA ASN A 79 -0.37 -16.24 5.60
C ASN A 79 0.56 -15.27 6.36
N ALA A 80 0.28 -13.97 6.31
CA ALA A 80 1.07 -12.99 7.05
C ALA A 80 1.03 -13.22 8.56
N ASN A 81 -0.16 -13.50 9.12
CA ASN A 81 -0.29 -13.80 10.54
C ASN A 81 0.54 -15.02 10.96
N GLU A 82 0.51 -16.10 10.17
CA GLU A 82 1.25 -17.33 10.43
C GLU A 82 2.76 -17.14 10.34
N VAL A 83 3.24 -16.46 9.27
CA VAL A 83 4.67 -16.18 9.09
C VAL A 83 5.20 -15.28 10.20
N ILE A 84 4.52 -14.18 10.50
CA ILE A 84 4.91 -13.26 11.58
C ILE A 84 4.93 -13.97 12.92
N ALA A 85 3.89 -14.78 13.24
CA ALA A 85 3.83 -15.52 14.48
C ALA A 85 4.98 -16.51 14.62
N HIS A 86 5.29 -17.25 13.54
CA HIS A 86 6.38 -18.22 13.52
C HIS A 86 7.75 -17.55 13.71
N VAL A 87 8.04 -16.49 12.94
CA VAL A 87 9.31 -15.77 13.03
C VAL A 87 9.48 -15.12 14.40
N ALA A 88 8.43 -14.47 14.92
CA ALA A 88 8.45 -13.84 16.23
C ALA A 88 8.63 -14.85 17.37
N ALA A 89 7.95 -16.00 17.30
CA ALA A 89 8.09 -17.06 18.30
C ALA A 89 9.49 -17.68 18.28
N ALA A 90 10.04 -17.94 17.09
CA ALA A 90 11.38 -18.50 16.94
C ALA A 90 12.48 -17.57 17.49
N ALA A 91 12.34 -16.27 17.26
CA ALA A 91 13.32 -15.28 17.72
C ALA A 91 13.22 -14.98 19.22
N SER A 92 12.00 -14.92 19.78
CA SER A 92 11.77 -14.50 21.16
C SER A 92 11.68 -15.65 22.18
N GLY A 93 11.41 -16.87 21.71
CA GLY A 93 11.08 -18.01 22.57
C GLY A 93 9.69 -17.93 23.21
N LEU A 94 8.89 -16.91 22.88
CA LEU A 94 7.54 -16.73 23.43
C LEU A 94 6.50 -17.47 22.58
N PRO A 95 5.43 -18.02 23.17
CA PRO A 95 4.30 -18.56 22.43
C PRO A 95 3.51 -17.40 21.78
N ILE A 96 3.56 -17.30 20.45
CA ILE A 96 2.85 -16.26 19.68
C ILE A 96 1.83 -16.94 18.76
N HIS A 97 0.55 -16.59 18.95
CA HIS A 97 -0.54 -17.17 18.18
C HIS A 97 -0.93 -16.20 17.03
N PRO A 98 -1.11 -16.71 15.77
CA PRO A 98 -1.41 -15.86 14.61
C PRO A 98 -2.73 -15.09 14.74
N ASN A 99 -3.78 -15.68 15.33
CA ASN A 99 -5.08 -15.00 15.50
C ASN A 99 -5.14 -14.17 16.77
N ASP A 100 -4.73 -14.73 17.91
CA ASP A 100 -4.97 -14.11 19.21
C ASP A 100 -3.98 -12.96 19.50
N HIS A 101 -2.79 -13.00 18.89
CA HIS A 101 -1.76 -11.99 19.10
C HIS A 101 -1.51 -11.15 17.84
N VAL A 102 -1.14 -11.76 16.69
CA VAL A 102 -0.78 -11.01 15.48
C VAL A 102 -2.00 -10.33 14.86
N ASN A 103 -3.16 -11.00 14.84
CA ASN A 103 -4.41 -10.48 14.25
C ASN A 103 -5.35 -9.82 15.28
N LEU A 104 -4.90 -9.59 16.51
CA LEU A 104 -5.71 -9.05 17.60
C LEU A 104 -6.38 -7.71 17.21
N GLY A 105 -7.71 -7.65 17.37
CA GLY A 105 -8.51 -6.46 17.03
C GLY A 105 -8.62 -6.17 15.51
N GLN A 106 -8.38 -7.16 14.67
CA GLN A 106 -8.36 -7.03 13.22
C GLN A 106 -9.26 -8.05 12.54
N SER A 107 -9.59 -7.79 11.30
CA SER A 107 -10.21 -8.74 10.36
C SER A 107 -9.49 -8.66 9.02
N SER A 108 -9.54 -9.71 8.20
CA SER A 108 -9.10 -9.60 6.80
C SER A 108 -9.84 -8.48 6.07
N ASN A 109 -11.09 -8.22 6.44
CA ASN A 109 -11.95 -7.26 5.77
C ASN A 109 -11.51 -5.80 5.94
N ASP A 110 -10.88 -5.42 7.06
CA ASP A 110 -10.33 -4.08 7.25
C ASP A 110 -8.82 -4.01 6.99
N VAL A 111 -8.09 -5.10 7.23
CA VAL A 111 -6.63 -5.18 7.03
C VAL A 111 -6.25 -5.15 5.56
N ILE A 112 -6.90 -5.99 4.71
CA ILE A 112 -6.54 -6.10 3.28
C ILE A 112 -6.74 -4.77 2.55
N PRO A 113 -7.91 -4.11 2.61
CA PRO A 113 -8.09 -2.81 1.96
C PRO A 113 -7.19 -1.72 2.55
N SER A 114 -6.83 -1.80 3.84
CA SER A 114 -5.84 -0.89 4.43
C SER A 114 -4.44 -1.14 3.87
N ALA A 115 -4.01 -2.40 3.75
CA ALA A 115 -2.71 -2.76 3.18
C ALA A 115 -2.59 -2.34 1.69
N LEU A 116 -3.65 -2.48 0.90
CA LEU A 116 -3.69 -2.01 -0.48
C LEU A 116 -3.48 -0.48 -0.56
N ARG A 117 -4.14 0.28 0.31
CA ARG A 117 -3.98 1.74 0.39
C ARG A 117 -2.58 2.15 0.86
N VAL A 118 -2.03 1.43 1.83
CA VAL A 118 -0.65 1.66 2.30
C VAL A 118 0.34 1.40 1.17
N MET A 119 0.24 0.27 0.47
CA MET A 119 1.07 -0.06 -0.69
C MET A 119 1.00 1.03 -1.77
N ALA A 120 -0.22 1.41 -2.16
CA ALA A 120 -0.44 2.38 -3.23
C ALA A 120 0.11 3.77 -2.88
N LEU A 121 -0.15 4.26 -1.67
CA LEU A 121 0.30 5.58 -1.24
C LEU A 121 1.82 5.64 -1.06
N VAL A 122 2.43 4.63 -0.44
CA VAL A 122 3.88 4.55 -0.24
C VAL A 122 4.60 4.43 -1.59
N GLY A 123 4.14 3.55 -2.48
CA GLY A 123 4.72 3.40 -3.83
C GLY A 123 4.57 4.68 -4.68
N ALA A 124 3.40 5.32 -4.64
CA ALA A 124 3.22 6.60 -5.34
C ALA A 124 4.17 7.68 -4.81
N LYS A 125 4.32 7.80 -3.49
CA LYS A 125 5.17 8.82 -2.85
C LYS A 125 6.65 8.58 -3.08
N ASN A 126 7.12 7.34 -2.93
CA ASN A 126 8.54 7.03 -2.91
C ASN A 126 9.11 6.72 -4.30
N ASP A 127 8.28 6.22 -5.22
CA ASP A 127 8.74 5.77 -6.53
C ASP A 127 8.11 6.57 -7.68
N LEU A 128 6.78 6.60 -7.80
CA LEU A 128 6.10 7.16 -8.96
C LEU A 128 6.29 8.68 -9.07
N LEU A 129 5.98 9.43 -8.02
CA LEU A 129 6.10 10.89 -8.05
C LEU A 129 7.54 11.38 -8.25
N PRO A 130 8.57 10.80 -7.63
CA PRO A 130 9.96 11.11 -7.94
C PRO A 130 10.32 10.81 -9.41
N ALA A 131 9.88 9.66 -9.95
CA ALA A 131 10.14 9.28 -11.34
C ALA A 131 9.49 10.25 -12.34
N LEU A 132 8.24 10.66 -12.11
CA LEU A 132 7.54 11.66 -12.93
C LEU A 132 8.29 13.00 -12.92
N ARG A 133 8.71 13.47 -11.76
CA ARG A 133 9.50 14.70 -11.63
C ARG A 133 10.85 14.60 -12.35
N HIS A 134 11.51 13.46 -12.27
CA HIS A 134 12.77 13.22 -12.97
C HIS A 134 12.58 13.24 -14.50
N LEU A 135 11.57 12.53 -15.00
CA LEU A 135 11.25 12.49 -16.42
C LEU A 135 10.92 13.90 -16.94
N ARG A 136 10.06 14.66 -16.25
CA ARG A 136 9.72 16.03 -16.62
C ARG A 136 10.94 16.92 -16.71
N LYS A 137 11.83 16.91 -15.71
CA LYS A 137 13.09 17.68 -15.74
C LYS A 137 13.97 17.31 -16.93
N SER A 138 14.01 16.02 -17.29
CA SER A 138 14.79 15.53 -18.43
C SER A 138 14.23 16.03 -19.75
N ILE A 139 12.90 16.01 -19.90
CA ILE A 139 12.18 16.55 -21.07
C ILE A 139 12.42 18.05 -21.20
N ASP A 140 12.25 18.81 -20.11
CA ASP A 140 12.44 20.28 -20.10
C ASP A 140 13.88 20.65 -20.49
N LYS A 141 14.87 19.95 -19.91
CA LYS A 141 16.29 20.16 -20.26
C LYS A 141 16.56 19.89 -21.73
N ARG A 142 16.02 18.80 -22.28
CA ARG A 142 16.22 18.43 -23.67
C ARG A 142 15.46 19.35 -24.60
N GLY A 143 14.23 19.75 -24.28
CA GLY A 143 13.44 20.73 -25.01
C GLY A 143 14.15 22.05 -25.11
N LYS A 144 14.73 22.56 -24.02
CA LYS A 144 15.52 23.81 -24.05
C LYS A 144 16.71 23.71 -25.00
N ALA A 145 17.43 22.59 -25.02
CA ALA A 145 18.57 22.38 -25.91
C ALA A 145 18.16 22.33 -27.40
N LEU A 146 16.93 21.92 -27.69
CA LEU A 146 16.38 21.75 -29.02
C LEU A 146 15.41 22.89 -29.43
N SER A 147 15.44 24.03 -28.74
CA SER A 147 14.48 25.12 -28.88
C SER A 147 14.46 25.76 -30.29
N LYS A 148 15.57 25.67 -31.02
CA LYS A 148 15.70 26.21 -32.38
C LYS A 148 15.50 25.16 -33.47
N VAL A 149 15.28 23.90 -33.12
CA VAL A 149 15.07 22.82 -34.09
C VAL A 149 13.61 22.82 -34.51
N VAL A 150 13.38 23.09 -35.77
CA VAL A 150 12.04 23.10 -36.37
C VAL A 150 11.73 21.73 -36.94
N LYS A 151 10.49 21.27 -36.79
CA LYS A 151 9.93 20.06 -37.37
C LYS A 151 8.57 20.31 -37.99
N THR A 152 8.11 19.38 -38.80
CA THR A 152 6.74 19.40 -39.35
C THR A 152 5.75 19.01 -38.26
N GLY A 153 4.74 19.85 -38.01
CA GLY A 153 3.51 19.45 -37.31
C GLY A 153 2.64 18.62 -38.23
N ARG A 154 1.82 17.76 -37.69
CA ARG A 154 0.90 16.90 -38.44
C ARG A 154 -0.50 16.91 -37.85
N THR A 155 -1.49 16.96 -38.75
CA THR A 155 -2.91 16.74 -38.43
C THR A 155 -3.46 15.73 -39.43
N HIS A 156 -4.37 14.89 -39.01
CA HIS A 156 -4.95 13.84 -39.89
C HIS A 156 -3.90 13.00 -40.63
N LEU A 157 -2.75 12.74 -40.00
CA LEU A 157 -1.59 12.06 -40.58
C LEU A 157 -0.95 12.76 -41.79
N MET A 158 -1.32 14.03 -42.05
CA MET A 158 -0.79 14.87 -43.13
C MET A 158 0.11 15.96 -42.57
N ASP A 159 1.06 16.42 -43.36
CA ASP A 159 1.90 17.57 -43.04
C ASP A 159 1.06 18.85 -42.89
N ALA A 160 1.34 19.56 -41.78
CA ALA A 160 0.67 20.82 -41.44
C ALA A 160 1.68 21.93 -41.16
N MET A 161 1.41 22.81 -40.21
CA MET A 161 2.28 23.93 -39.87
C MET A 161 3.55 23.47 -39.12
N PRO A 162 4.66 24.21 -39.30
CA PRO A 162 5.89 23.95 -38.57
C PRO A 162 5.74 24.26 -37.07
N LEU A 163 6.44 23.49 -36.23
CA LEU A 163 6.62 23.75 -34.81
C LEU A 163 8.05 23.41 -34.40
N THR A 164 8.48 23.86 -33.23
CA THR A 164 9.78 23.45 -32.69
C THR A 164 9.67 22.17 -31.89
N VAL A 165 10.77 21.41 -31.80
CA VAL A 165 10.87 20.26 -30.92
C VAL A 165 10.60 20.65 -29.46
N ALA A 166 11.02 21.84 -29.05
CA ALA A 166 10.73 22.38 -27.72
C ALA A 166 9.23 22.55 -27.44
N GLN A 167 8.44 22.95 -28.44
CA GLN A 167 6.98 23.05 -28.28
C GLN A 167 6.33 21.67 -28.08
N GLU A 168 6.76 20.66 -28.82
CA GLU A 168 6.29 19.28 -28.63
C GLU A 168 6.67 18.72 -27.23
N PHE A 169 7.93 18.90 -26.84
CA PHE A 169 8.40 18.48 -25.51
C PHE A 169 7.69 19.25 -24.38
N GLY A 170 7.39 20.54 -24.62
CA GLY A 170 6.60 21.35 -23.69
C GLY A 170 5.20 20.78 -23.44
N ALA A 171 4.56 20.21 -24.47
CA ALA A 171 3.28 19.56 -24.33
C ALA A 171 3.39 18.31 -23.44
N TRP A 172 4.41 17.47 -23.62
CA TRP A 172 4.63 16.29 -22.77
C TRP A 172 4.96 16.68 -21.33
N SER A 173 5.77 17.72 -21.12
CA SER A 173 6.06 18.26 -19.80
C SER A 173 4.80 18.73 -19.08
N ALA A 174 3.91 19.44 -19.77
CA ALA A 174 2.63 19.89 -19.23
C ALA A 174 1.68 18.73 -18.90
N GLN A 175 1.65 17.69 -19.72
CA GLN A 175 0.88 16.47 -19.44
C GLN A 175 1.35 15.76 -18.17
N LEU A 176 2.68 15.64 -17.98
CA LEU A 176 3.27 15.04 -16.78
C LEU A 176 2.98 15.87 -15.53
N ASP A 177 3.02 17.19 -15.62
CA ASP A 177 2.67 18.10 -14.53
C ASP A 177 1.20 17.92 -14.11
N SER A 178 0.31 17.90 -15.09
CA SER A 178 -1.12 17.65 -14.84
C SER A 178 -1.39 16.26 -14.29
N ALA A 179 -0.66 15.22 -14.75
CA ALA A 179 -0.76 13.87 -14.21
C ALA A 179 -0.28 13.81 -12.75
N GLN A 180 0.84 14.47 -12.43
CA GLN A 180 1.33 14.58 -11.06
C GLN A 180 0.26 15.20 -10.14
N ALA A 181 -0.36 16.30 -10.56
CA ALA A 181 -1.39 16.99 -9.78
C ALA A 181 -2.60 16.08 -9.51
N ARG A 182 -3.06 15.31 -10.52
CA ARG A 182 -4.17 14.34 -10.34
C ARG A 182 -3.80 13.23 -9.36
N ILE A 183 -2.59 12.65 -9.48
CA ILE A 183 -2.11 11.63 -8.56
C ILE A 183 -2.06 12.19 -7.13
N GLU A 184 -1.45 13.35 -6.91
CA GLU A 184 -1.36 13.97 -5.60
C GLU A 184 -2.73 14.29 -4.99
N ASP A 185 -3.72 14.60 -5.82
CA ASP A 185 -5.09 14.83 -5.37
C ASP A 185 -5.78 13.52 -4.97
N SER A 186 -5.69 12.46 -5.76
CA SER A 186 -6.28 11.14 -5.46
C SER A 186 -5.69 10.53 -4.18
N LEU A 187 -4.38 10.73 -3.91
CA LEU A 187 -3.73 10.26 -2.68
C LEU A 187 -4.34 10.85 -1.40
N LYS A 188 -5.06 11.97 -1.47
CA LYS A 188 -5.81 12.53 -0.33
C LYS A 188 -6.97 11.62 0.09
N ARG A 189 -7.50 10.81 -0.81
CA ARG A 189 -8.57 9.83 -0.55
C ARG A 189 -7.97 8.49 -0.13
N VAL A 190 -6.94 8.02 -0.84
CA VAL A 190 -6.24 6.75 -0.56
C VAL A 190 -5.65 6.69 0.86
N ARG A 191 -5.26 7.81 1.47
CA ARG A 191 -4.72 7.82 2.84
C ARG A 191 -5.72 7.44 3.93
N ARG A 192 -7.02 7.35 3.61
CA ARG A 192 -8.10 7.02 4.56
C ARG A 192 -8.24 5.51 4.68
N LEU A 193 -7.88 4.98 5.84
CA LEU A 193 -7.83 3.55 6.06
C LEU A 193 -9.10 3.05 6.75
N PRO A 194 -9.74 1.96 6.30
CA PRO A 194 -10.87 1.34 6.99
C PRO A 194 -10.44 0.56 8.25
N ILE A 195 -9.16 0.52 8.58
CA ILE A 195 -8.61 -0.21 9.73
C ILE A 195 -9.33 0.17 11.02
N GLY A 196 -9.67 -0.83 11.82
CA GLY A 196 -10.49 -0.69 13.03
C GLY A 196 -11.98 -0.86 12.77
N GLY A 197 -12.42 -1.01 11.50
CA GLY A 197 -13.78 -1.42 11.16
C GLY A 197 -14.03 -2.90 11.42
N THR A 198 -12.98 -3.69 11.48
CA THR A 198 -12.97 -5.14 11.67
C THR A 198 -13.81 -5.88 10.61
N ALA A 199 -14.70 -6.81 11.01
CA ALA A 199 -15.38 -7.71 10.09
C ALA A 199 -16.36 -7.02 9.13
N ILE A 200 -17.13 -6.06 9.64
CA ILE A 200 -18.26 -5.44 8.90
C ILE A 200 -18.32 -3.91 9.01
N GLY A 201 -17.33 -3.28 9.63
CA GLY A 201 -17.28 -1.82 9.77
C GLY A 201 -17.66 -1.29 11.16
N THR A 202 -18.19 -2.13 12.05
CA THR A 202 -18.65 -1.73 13.38
C THR A 202 -17.55 -1.66 14.44
N GLY A 203 -16.36 -2.20 14.13
CA GLY A 203 -15.24 -2.26 15.09
C GLY A 203 -15.40 -3.32 16.17
N ILE A 204 -16.21 -4.34 15.95
CA ILE A 204 -16.38 -5.44 16.91
C ILE A 204 -15.03 -6.08 17.23
N ASN A 205 -14.79 -6.38 18.51
CA ASN A 205 -13.54 -6.94 19.05
C ASN A 205 -12.29 -6.04 18.90
N ALA A 206 -12.42 -4.79 18.49
CA ALA A 206 -11.34 -3.81 18.50
C ALA A 206 -11.56 -2.74 19.57
N HIS A 207 -10.47 -2.27 20.18
CA HIS A 207 -10.56 -1.13 21.09
C HIS A 207 -10.96 0.14 20.30
N PRO A 208 -11.84 1.03 20.82
CA PRO A 208 -12.32 2.22 20.08
C PRO A 208 -11.23 3.16 19.53
N LYS A 209 -10.05 3.18 20.16
CA LYS A 209 -8.90 3.97 19.71
C LYS A 209 -7.96 3.23 18.75
N PHE A 210 -8.24 1.95 18.45
CA PHE A 210 -7.33 1.08 17.68
C PHE A 210 -7.07 1.65 16.29
N GLY A 211 -8.09 1.86 15.47
CA GLY A 211 -7.93 2.30 14.07
C GLY A 211 -7.17 3.62 13.93
N LYS A 212 -7.51 4.62 14.78
CA LYS A 212 -6.77 5.90 14.82
C LYS A 212 -5.32 5.72 15.24
N GLY A 213 -5.07 4.84 16.19
CA GLY A 213 -3.73 4.50 16.64
C GLY A 213 -2.90 3.88 15.52
N VAL A 214 -3.45 2.89 14.82
CA VAL A 214 -2.78 2.20 13.69
C VAL A 214 -2.45 3.18 12.56
N ALA A 215 -3.39 4.04 12.17
CA ALA A 215 -3.14 5.05 11.14
C ALA A 215 -2.00 6.01 11.54
N LYS A 216 -1.94 6.40 12.83
CA LYS A 216 -0.85 7.24 13.37
C LYS A 216 0.49 6.48 13.35
N ALA A 217 0.50 5.22 13.76
CA ALA A 217 1.71 4.39 13.78
C ALA A 217 2.25 4.16 12.35
N LEU A 218 1.36 3.84 11.40
CA LEU A 218 1.71 3.74 9.97
C LEU A 218 2.30 5.05 9.43
N SER A 219 1.73 6.18 9.82
CA SER A 219 2.24 7.49 9.39
C SER A 219 3.67 7.73 9.89
N ALA A 220 3.95 7.34 11.14
CA ALA A 220 5.29 7.45 11.71
C ALA A 220 6.30 6.49 11.03
N ALA A 221 5.87 5.25 10.77
CA ALA A 221 6.73 4.23 10.16
C ALA A 221 7.08 4.51 8.69
N THR A 222 6.17 5.10 7.93
CA THR A 222 6.33 5.30 6.47
C THR A 222 6.69 6.73 6.08
N GLY A 223 6.58 7.69 7.01
CA GLY A 223 6.67 9.12 6.69
C GLY A 223 5.57 9.64 5.76
N ALA A 224 4.56 8.81 5.45
CA ALA A 224 3.37 9.20 4.69
C ALA A 224 2.20 9.44 5.66
N LYS A 225 1.29 10.35 5.30
CA LYS A 225 0.15 10.66 6.17
C LYS A 225 -0.98 9.67 5.94
N PHE A 226 -1.37 8.94 6.98
CA PHE A 226 -2.56 8.10 7.02
C PHE A 226 -3.53 8.60 8.09
N GLU A 227 -4.81 8.32 7.90
CA GLU A 227 -5.87 8.61 8.85
C GLU A 227 -6.90 7.47 8.82
N GLN A 228 -7.57 7.22 9.93
CA GLN A 228 -8.71 6.31 9.92
C GLN A 228 -9.85 6.96 9.13
N ALA A 229 -10.49 6.19 8.24
CA ALA A 229 -11.66 6.65 7.51
C ALA A 229 -12.77 7.08 8.47
N ALA A 230 -13.46 8.18 8.16
CA ALA A 230 -14.61 8.63 8.94
C ALA A 230 -15.76 7.61 8.88
N ASN A 231 -15.88 6.92 7.75
CA ASN A 231 -16.81 5.82 7.55
C ASN A 231 -16.02 4.56 7.18
N THR A 232 -15.88 3.64 8.14
CA THR A 232 -15.16 2.38 7.93
C THR A 232 -15.91 1.43 7.02
N PHE A 233 -17.25 1.51 6.95
CA PHE A 233 -18.08 0.68 6.08
C PHE A 233 -17.78 0.93 4.59
N GLU A 234 -17.59 2.20 4.19
CA GLU A 234 -17.22 2.58 2.83
C GLU A 234 -15.95 1.86 2.37
N GLY A 235 -14.88 1.98 3.14
CA GLY A 235 -13.58 1.40 2.79
C GLY A 235 -13.50 -0.13 2.85
N LEU A 236 -14.47 -0.77 3.54
CA LEU A 236 -14.63 -2.23 3.49
C LEU A 236 -15.40 -2.66 2.23
N ALA A 237 -16.41 -1.90 1.83
CA ALA A 237 -17.33 -2.25 0.74
C ALA A 237 -16.78 -1.90 -0.65
N ALA A 238 -15.99 -0.83 -0.78
CA ALA A 238 -15.53 -0.30 -2.05
C ALA A 238 -14.04 0.08 -2.04
N GLN A 239 -13.43 0.07 -3.24
CA GLN A 239 -12.04 0.44 -3.48
C GLN A 239 -11.95 1.61 -4.49
N ASP A 240 -12.94 2.49 -4.49
CA ASP A 240 -13.12 3.55 -5.50
C ASP A 240 -11.94 4.53 -5.55
N ASP A 241 -11.36 4.81 -4.39
CA ASP A 241 -10.16 5.65 -4.26
C ASP A 241 -8.91 5.03 -4.92
N LEU A 242 -8.78 3.70 -4.88
CA LEU A 242 -7.71 2.99 -5.58
C LEU A 242 -7.98 2.92 -7.09
N VAL A 243 -9.24 2.77 -7.50
CA VAL A 243 -9.65 2.83 -8.91
C VAL A 243 -9.36 4.23 -9.46
N GLU A 244 -9.73 5.30 -8.76
CA GLU A 244 -9.41 6.68 -9.13
C GLU A 244 -7.90 6.91 -9.29
N LEU A 245 -7.08 6.37 -8.38
CA LEU A 245 -5.61 6.48 -8.48
C LEU A 245 -5.05 5.74 -9.71
N SER A 246 -5.68 4.65 -10.12
CA SER A 246 -5.22 3.82 -11.25
C SER A 246 -5.60 4.39 -12.62
N GLY A 247 -6.62 5.24 -12.70
CA GLY A 247 -7.12 5.86 -13.94
C GLY A 247 -6.47 7.20 -14.23
#